data_4886966084de5b1c0aa7d1e4af7fced0
#
_entry.id   4886966084de5b1c0aa7d1e4af7fced0
#
_cell.length_a   1.000
_cell.length_b   1.000
_cell.length_c   1.000
_cell.angle_alpha   90.00
_cell.angle_beta   90.00
_cell.angle_gamma   90.00
#
_symmetry.space_group_name_H-M   'P 1'
#
loop_
_entity.id
_entity.type
_entity.pdbx_description
1 polymer ?
#
loop_
_entity_poly.entity_id
_entity_poly.type
_entity_poly.pdbx_seq_one_letter_code
_entity_poly.pdbx_strand_id
1 'polypeptide(L)'
;KGRFPANLIHDGSEEVTSGFPQLKGKIGFGDEGSAARFFYVPKTSKKDRNDGLENFTPKATASSEFRPNHAEKADNGEDGNPYGRWTPTQNNHPTVKPTDLMRYLVTMITPEGGTTLDPFMGSGSTGRGAKLGGFNFIGIELDPDYLEIAKARIDAIIEESTLEEFFA
;
A
#
# COMPACT_ATOMS: atom_id res chain seq x y z
N LYS A 1 -25.98 21.60 7.04
CA LYS A 1 -25.07 20.54 7.52
C LYS A 1 -24.38 19.96 6.29
N GLY A 2 -23.10 20.34 6.08
CA GLY A 2 -22.30 19.86 4.95
C GLY A 2 -21.99 18.36 5.08
N ARG A 3 -21.89 17.65 3.95
CA ARG A 3 -21.29 16.32 3.92
C ARG A 3 -19.79 16.49 3.99
N PHE A 4 -19.11 15.65 4.76
CA PHE A 4 -17.66 15.55 4.69
C PHE A 4 -17.24 15.17 3.27
N PRO A 5 -16.15 15.74 2.74
CA PRO A 5 -15.65 15.35 1.42
C PRO A 5 -15.26 13.87 1.46
N ALA A 6 -15.93 13.07 0.64
CA ALA A 6 -15.72 11.61 0.58
C ALA A 6 -14.34 11.22 0.05
N ASN A 7 -13.58 12.19 -0.45
CA ASN A 7 -12.28 12.02 -1.08
C ASN A 7 -11.10 12.50 -0.23
N LEU A 8 -11.30 12.76 1.07
CA LEU A 8 -10.18 13.06 1.96
C LEU A 8 -9.42 11.78 2.29
N ILE A 9 -8.14 11.75 1.96
CA ILE A 9 -7.20 10.67 2.25
C ILE A 9 -6.18 11.21 3.24
N HIS A 10 -5.85 10.43 4.28
CA HIS A 10 -4.81 10.79 5.25
C HIS A 10 -3.96 9.57 5.63
N ASP A 11 -2.80 9.81 6.19
CA ASP A 11 -1.81 8.79 6.55
C ASP A 11 -2.05 8.13 7.92
N GLY A 12 -3.04 8.62 8.67
CA GLY A 12 -3.35 8.14 10.01
C GLY A 12 -2.43 8.71 11.11
N SER A 13 -1.57 9.69 10.79
CA SER A 13 -0.70 10.34 11.76
C SER A 13 -1.50 11.08 12.84
N GLU A 14 -0.91 11.26 14.02
CA GLU A 14 -1.58 11.91 15.14
C GLU A 14 -1.84 13.40 14.85
N GLU A 15 -0.93 14.06 14.14
CA GLU A 15 -1.08 15.45 13.70
C GLU A 15 -2.36 15.64 12.86
N VAL A 16 -2.64 14.69 11.97
CA VAL A 16 -3.83 14.75 11.12
C VAL A 16 -5.07 14.29 11.88
N THR A 17 -5.01 13.17 12.57
CA THR A 17 -6.19 12.56 13.22
C THR A 17 -6.69 13.37 14.43
N SER A 18 -5.81 14.10 15.11
CA SER A 18 -6.18 15.00 16.22
C SER A 18 -7.05 16.18 15.77
N GLY A 19 -6.93 16.61 14.52
CA GLY A 19 -7.76 17.66 13.93
C GLY A 19 -9.20 17.23 13.64
N PHE A 20 -9.53 15.93 13.70
CA PHE A 20 -10.88 15.44 13.45
C PHE A 20 -11.75 15.45 14.72
N PRO A 21 -13.05 15.75 14.56
CA PRO A 21 -13.99 15.69 15.68
C PRO A 21 -14.04 14.31 16.33
N GLN A 22 -14.02 14.28 17.66
CA GLN A 22 -14.31 13.06 18.41
C GLN A 22 -15.83 12.89 18.53
N LEU A 23 -16.33 11.75 18.11
CA LEU A 23 -17.73 11.39 18.26
C LEU A 23 -17.95 10.87 19.67
N LYS A 24 -18.71 11.64 20.46
CA LYS A 24 -19.18 11.22 21.79
C LYS A 24 -20.66 10.88 21.69
N GLY A 25 -20.98 9.63 21.86
CA GLY A 25 -22.36 9.19 22.01
C GLY A 25 -22.81 8.13 21.01
N LYS A 26 -23.80 7.38 21.42
CA LYS A 26 -24.44 6.31 20.66
C LYS A 26 -25.19 6.90 19.46
N ILE A 27 -24.54 7.01 18.32
CA ILE A 27 -25.27 7.07 17.07
C ILE A 27 -25.62 5.63 16.75
N GLY A 28 -26.86 5.23 17.03
CA GLY A 28 -27.60 4.03 16.65
C GLY A 28 -26.94 2.65 16.53
N PHE A 29 -25.60 2.58 16.44
CA PHE A 29 -24.81 1.37 16.21
C PHE A 29 -23.61 1.21 17.16
N GLY A 30 -23.54 1.96 18.26
CA GLY A 30 -22.43 1.87 19.22
C GLY A 30 -21.09 2.39 18.70
N ASP A 31 -21.14 3.30 17.74
CA ASP A 31 -19.97 3.80 17.03
C ASP A 31 -19.33 4.98 17.78
N GLU A 32 -18.16 4.76 18.37
CA GLU A 32 -17.40 5.75 19.15
C GLU A 32 -16.02 5.99 18.56
N GLY A 33 -15.44 7.19 18.75
CA GLY A 33 -14.07 7.55 18.39
C GLY A 33 -13.94 8.68 17.37
N SER A 34 -12.73 8.85 16.84
CA SER A 34 -12.43 9.93 15.88
C SER A 34 -13.19 9.80 14.57
N ALA A 35 -13.72 10.91 14.07
CA ALA A 35 -14.32 10.98 12.74
C ALA A 35 -13.31 10.68 11.60
N ALA A 36 -12.00 10.70 11.88
CA ALA A 36 -10.95 10.32 10.93
C ALA A 36 -11.15 8.92 10.32
N ARG A 37 -11.76 7.98 11.06
CA ARG A 37 -12.01 6.61 10.58
C ARG A 37 -12.96 6.49 9.40
N PHE A 38 -13.76 7.53 9.14
CA PHE A 38 -14.65 7.57 7.98
C PHE A 38 -13.93 7.98 6.69
N PHE A 39 -12.66 8.38 6.82
CA PHE A 39 -11.82 8.71 5.69
C PHE A 39 -10.87 7.55 5.41
N TYR A 40 -10.47 7.45 4.14
CA TYR A 40 -9.66 6.34 3.73
C TYR A 40 -8.24 6.46 4.30
N VAL A 41 -7.84 5.51 5.15
CA VAL A 41 -6.45 5.33 5.65
C VAL A 41 -5.88 4.09 5.00
N PRO A 42 -5.24 4.21 3.86
CA PRO A 42 -4.78 3.05 3.12
C PRO A 42 -3.55 2.43 3.80
N LYS A 43 -3.71 1.24 4.34
CA LYS A 43 -2.60 0.38 4.75
C LYS A 43 -2.53 -0.81 3.81
N THR A 44 -1.37 -1.00 3.20
CA THR A 44 -1.11 -2.16 2.34
C THR A 44 -1.21 -3.44 3.17
N SER A 45 -2.04 -4.38 2.75
CA SER A 45 -2.11 -5.72 3.36
C SER A 45 -0.83 -6.51 3.05
N LYS A 46 -0.55 -7.57 3.84
CA LYS A 46 0.57 -8.47 3.54
C LYS A 46 0.40 -9.16 2.19
N LYS A 47 -0.82 -9.51 1.83
CA LYS A 47 -1.15 -10.11 0.53
C LYS A 47 -0.80 -9.14 -0.59
N ASP A 48 -1.38 -7.94 -0.60
CA ASP A 48 -1.13 -6.92 -1.63
C ASP A 48 0.37 -6.53 -1.74
N ARG A 49 1.08 -6.47 -0.58
CA ARG A 49 2.52 -6.17 -0.56
C ARG A 49 3.33 -7.19 -1.35
N ASN A 50 3.03 -8.47 -1.21
CA ASN A 50 3.85 -9.59 -1.71
C ASN A 50 3.25 -10.29 -2.95
N ASP A 51 2.10 -9.85 -3.40
CA ASP A 51 1.40 -10.40 -4.55
C ASP A 51 2.26 -10.36 -5.82
N GLY A 52 2.38 -11.51 -6.51
CA GLY A 52 3.28 -11.70 -7.64
C GLY A 52 4.76 -11.93 -7.27
N LEU A 53 5.08 -12.09 -5.97
CA LEU A 53 6.46 -12.28 -5.50
C LEU A 53 6.68 -13.64 -4.83
N GLU A 54 5.89 -14.65 -5.15
CA GLU A 54 5.92 -15.97 -4.54
C GLU A 54 7.30 -16.64 -4.67
N ASN A 55 8.03 -16.34 -5.74
CA ASN A 55 9.36 -16.87 -6.03
C ASN A 55 10.52 -15.98 -5.51
N PHE A 56 10.20 -14.86 -4.86
CA PHE A 56 11.24 -13.97 -4.34
C PHE A 56 11.66 -14.38 -2.93
N THR A 57 12.97 -14.39 -2.71
CA THR A 57 13.53 -14.64 -1.37
C THR A 57 13.19 -13.47 -0.44
N PRO A 58 12.58 -13.72 0.75
CA PRO A 58 12.31 -12.65 1.69
C PRO A 58 13.58 -11.95 2.14
N LYS A 59 13.58 -10.62 2.08
CA LYS A 59 14.67 -9.75 2.51
C LYS A 59 14.22 -8.83 3.66
N ALA A 60 15.20 -8.29 4.36
CA ALA A 60 15.00 -7.19 5.31
C ALA A 60 14.45 -5.95 4.60
N THR A 61 13.56 -5.19 5.23
CA THR A 61 13.16 -3.88 4.72
C THR A 61 14.26 -2.85 4.99
N ALA A 62 14.49 -1.90 4.07
CA ALA A 62 15.53 -0.88 4.21
C ALA A 62 15.39 -0.05 5.51
N SER A 63 14.17 0.09 6.04
CA SER A 63 13.95 0.75 7.34
C SER A 63 14.53 -0.02 8.53
N SER A 64 14.85 -1.30 8.38
CA SER A 64 15.43 -2.14 9.43
C SER A 64 16.94 -2.03 9.50
N GLU A 65 17.61 -1.78 8.38
CA GLU A 65 19.06 -1.60 8.32
C GLU A 65 19.51 -0.34 9.09
N PHE A 66 18.62 0.64 9.20
CA PHE A 66 18.88 1.89 9.95
C PHE A 66 18.76 1.73 11.49
N ARG A 67 18.41 0.55 12.01
CA ARG A 67 18.32 0.26 13.45
C ARG A 67 19.09 -1.02 13.81
N PRO A 68 20.42 -1.04 13.68
CA PRO A 68 21.23 -2.24 13.87
C PRO A 68 21.11 -2.87 15.27
N ASN A 69 20.74 -2.09 16.29
CA ASN A 69 20.62 -2.59 17.66
C ASN A 69 19.33 -3.37 17.95
N HIS A 70 18.38 -3.41 17.01
CA HIS A 70 17.12 -4.15 17.16
C HIS A 70 17.14 -5.52 16.48
N ALA A 71 18.02 -5.76 15.51
CA ALA A 71 18.09 -7.02 14.80
C ALA A 71 18.57 -8.18 15.69
N GLU A 72 19.59 -7.94 16.55
CA GLU A 72 20.12 -8.95 17.46
C GLU A 72 19.18 -9.27 18.64
N LYS A 73 18.35 -8.30 19.07
CA LYS A 73 17.39 -8.50 20.16
C LYS A 73 16.07 -9.15 19.70
N ALA A 74 15.72 -9.00 18.43
CA ALA A 74 14.49 -9.55 17.86
C ALA A 74 14.49 -11.09 17.81
N ASP A 75 15.66 -11.72 17.75
CA ASP A 75 15.79 -13.18 17.71
C ASP A 75 15.46 -13.84 19.06
N ASN A 76 15.63 -13.13 20.17
CA ASN A 76 15.45 -13.66 21.54
C ASN A 76 14.07 -13.34 22.15
N GLY A 77 13.22 -12.56 21.46
CA GLY A 77 11.89 -12.18 21.98
C GLY A 77 11.91 -11.21 23.17
N GLU A 78 13.07 -10.62 23.50
CA GLU A 78 13.29 -9.78 24.67
C GLU A 78 13.28 -8.27 24.39
N ASP A 79 13.03 -7.86 23.14
CA ASP A 79 13.18 -6.47 22.72
C ASP A 79 12.09 -5.51 23.20
N GLY A 80 11.09 -6.00 23.88
CA GLY A 80 10.01 -5.16 24.45
C GLY A 80 9.27 -4.32 23.40
N ASN A 81 9.45 -4.61 22.11
CA ASN A 81 8.79 -3.88 21.03
C ASN A 81 7.32 -4.28 20.91
N PRO A 82 6.36 -3.45 21.34
CA PRO A 82 4.95 -3.76 21.28
C PRO A 82 4.40 -3.83 19.85
N TYR A 83 5.17 -3.41 18.85
CA TYR A 83 4.76 -3.33 17.46
C TYR A 83 5.15 -4.54 16.60
N GLY A 84 5.67 -5.59 17.21
CA GLY A 84 5.81 -6.89 16.59
C GLY A 84 7.19 -7.24 16.08
N ARG A 85 7.37 -8.54 15.88
CA ARG A 85 8.58 -9.17 15.36
C ARG A 85 8.84 -8.66 13.94
N TRP A 86 10.07 -8.29 13.71
CA TRP A 86 10.56 -7.99 12.39
C TRP A 86 10.53 -9.27 11.52
N THR A 87 9.69 -9.32 10.52
CA THR A 87 9.58 -10.47 9.63
C THR A 87 10.10 -10.08 8.25
N PRO A 88 11.07 -10.83 7.69
CA PRO A 88 11.45 -10.67 6.29
C PRO A 88 10.24 -10.76 5.38
N THR A 89 10.24 -9.97 4.31
CA THR A 89 9.16 -9.93 3.33
C THR A 89 9.74 -9.99 1.91
N GLN A 90 8.99 -10.58 0.97
CA GLN A 90 9.40 -10.62 -0.43
C GLN A 90 9.50 -9.20 -1.00
N ASN A 91 8.54 -8.35 -0.69
CA ASN A 91 8.63 -6.94 -1.04
C ASN A 91 9.26 -6.16 0.12
N ASN A 92 10.55 -5.95 0.06
CA ASN A 92 11.32 -5.21 1.07
C ASN A 92 11.29 -3.68 0.88
N HIS A 93 10.55 -3.16 -0.10
CA HIS A 93 10.41 -1.72 -0.29
C HIS A 93 9.74 -1.07 0.94
N PRO A 94 10.28 0.04 1.47
CA PRO A 94 9.83 0.60 2.75
C PRO A 94 8.41 1.20 2.69
N THR A 95 8.00 1.73 1.56
CA THR A 95 6.78 2.56 1.42
C THR A 95 5.80 2.03 0.38
N VAL A 96 5.48 0.74 0.41
CA VAL A 96 4.51 0.13 -0.50
C VAL A 96 3.13 0.75 -0.28
N LYS A 97 2.51 1.23 -1.35
CA LYS A 97 1.15 1.80 -1.33
C LYS A 97 0.13 0.72 -1.68
N PRO A 98 -1.10 0.78 -1.12
CA PRO A 98 -2.17 -0.15 -1.48
C PRO A 98 -2.53 -0.03 -2.96
N THR A 99 -2.66 -1.17 -3.62
CA THR A 99 -3.02 -1.23 -5.04
C THR A 99 -4.38 -0.58 -5.32
N ASP A 100 -5.38 -0.82 -4.47
CA ASP A 100 -6.71 -0.23 -4.63
C ASP A 100 -6.71 1.30 -4.53
N LEU A 101 -5.89 1.87 -3.62
CA LEU A 101 -5.72 3.31 -3.54
C LEU A 101 -5.13 3.86 -4.84
N MET A 102 -4.07 3.22 -5.34
CA MET A 102 -3.42 3.68 -6.57
C MET A 102 -4.37 3.54 -7.77
N ARG A 103 -5.15 2.45 -7.86
CA ARG A 103 -6.20 2.30 -8.86
C ARG A 103 -7.22 3.43 -8.80
N TYR A 104 -7.72 3.76 -7.61
CA TYR A 104 -8.67 4.86 -7.42
C TYR A 104 -8.10 6.20 -7.88
N LEU A 105 -6.87 6.53 -7.46
CA LEU A 105 -6.23 7.79 -7.84
C LEU A 105 -5.96 7.88 -9.34
N VAL A 106 -5.46 6.82 -9.95
CA VAL A 106 -5.21 6.76 -11.40
C VAL A 106 -6.51 6.93 -12.18
N THR A 107 -7.58 6.23 -11.78
CA THR A 107 -8.90 6.33 -12.44
C THR A 107 -9.48 7.74 -12.37
N MET A 108 -9.20 8.49 -11.30
CA MET A 108 -9.68 9.87 -11.15
C MET A 108 -9.07 10.86 -12.14
N ILE A 109 -7.82 10.65 -12.53
CA ILE A 109 -7.03 11.66 -13.27
C ILE A 109 -6.63 11.24 -14.69
N THR A 110 -6.70 9.93 -14.99
CA THR A 110 -6.27 9.41 -16.29
C THR A 110 -7.49 9.14 -17.17
N PRO A 111 -7.60 9.75 -18.35
CA PRO A 111 -8.69 9.47 -19.27
C PRO A 111 -8.60 8.03 -19.82
N GLU A 112 -9.71 7.51 -20.32
CA GLU A 112 -9.76 6.20 -20.97
C GLU A 112 -8.71 6.07 -22.08
N GLY A 113 -7.96 4.94 -22.07
CA GLY A 113 -6.83 4.71 -22.98
C GLY A 113 -5.58 5.56 -22.69
N GLY A 114 -5.63 6.41 -21.65
CA GLY A 114 -4.52 7.27 -21.26
C GLY A 114 -3.35 6.53 -20.67
N THR A 115 -2.23 7.25 -20.49
CA THR A 115 -0.98 6.71 -19.92
C THR A 115 -0.67 7.39 -18.60
N THR A 116 -0.46 6.59 -17.56
CA THR A 116 0.03 7.05 -16.24
C THR A 116 1.55 6.96 -16.20
N LEU A 117 2.21 8.05 -15.81
CA LEU A 117 3.65 8.09 -15.58
C LEU A 117 3.95 8.15 -14.08
N ASP A 118 4.81 7.24 -13.59
CA ASP A 118 5.38 7.30 -12.24
C ASP A 118 6.91 7.31 -12.32
N PRO A 119 7.55 8.48 -12.15
CA PRO A 119 9.00 8.60 -12.24
C PRO A 119 9.76 8.06 -11.01
N PHE A 120 9.05 7.63 -9.95
CA PHE A 120 9.59 7.08 -8.71
C PHE A 120 8.78 5.86 -8.26
N MET A 121 8.60 4.89 -9.17
CA MET A 121 7.59 3.85 -9.00
C MET A 121 7.87 2.87 -7.84
N GLY A 122 9.09 2.81 -7.31
CA GLY A 122 9.47 1.91 -6.23
C GLY A 122 9.10 0.46 -6.57
N SER A 123 8.29 -0.17 -5.73
CA SER A 123 7.81 -1.54 -5.94
C SER A 123 6.56 -1.65 -6.84
N GLY A 124 6.25 -0.65 -7.66
CA GLY A 124 5.26 -0.73 -8.73
C GLY A 124 3.79 -0.63 -8.32
N SER A 125 3.47 -0.06 -7.15
CA SER A 125 2.06 0.03 -6.72
C SER A 125 1.18 0.85 -7.67
N THR A 126 1.71 1.95 -8.23
CA THR A 126 1.01 2.77 -9.24
C THR A 126 0.78 1.98 -10.51
N GLY A 127 1.79 1.22 -10.96
CA GLY A 127 1.68 0.36 -12.15
C GLY A 127 0.62 -0.73 -12.00
N ARG A 128 0.54 -1.36 -10.82
CA ARG A 128 -0.55 -2.30 -10.50
C ARG A 128 -1.91 -1.63 -10.60
N GLY A 129 -2.07 -0.47 -9.96
CA GLY A 129 -3.32 0.30 -10.01
C GLY A 129 -3.72 0.71 -11.42
N ALA A 130 -2.77 1.13 -12.25
CA ALA A 130 -2.99 1.50 -13.65
C ALA A 130 -3.45 0.28 -14.48
N LYS A 131 -2.78 -0.86 -14.34
CA LYS A 131 -3.15 -2.10 -15.05
C LYS A 131 -4.53 -2.60 -14.67
N LEU A 132 -4.86 -2.64 -13.36
CA LEU A 132 -6.21 -2.98 -12.89
C LEU A 132 -7.29 -1.99 -13.35
N GLY A 133 -6.92 -0.76 -13.63
CA GLY A 133 -7.81 0.27 -14.18
C GLY A 133 -7.93 0.26 -15.70
N GLY A 134 -7.17 -0.59 -16.40
CA GLY A 134 -7.16 -0.64 -17.87
C GLY A 134 -6.36 0.50 -18.52
N PHE A 135 -5.44 1.13 -17.80
CA PHE A 135 -4.62 2.24 -18.29
C PHE A 135 -3.23 1.78 -18.72
N ASN A 136 -2.63 2.52 -19.66
CA ASN A 136 -1.22 2.34 -19.97
C ASN A 136 -0.36 2.88 -18.81
N PHE A 137 0.84 2.31 -18.65
CA PHE A 137 1.74 2.67 -17.57
C PHE A 137 3.19 2.81 -18.04
N ILE A 138 3.85 3.85 -17.58
CA ILE A 138 5.29 4.06 -17.69
C ILE A 138 5.84 4.30 -16.30
N GLY A 139 6.72 3.41 -15.83
CA GLY A 139 7.37 3.54 -14.53
C GLY A 139 8.87 3.71 -14.68
N ILE A 140 9.48 4.51 -13.81
CA ILE A 140 10.93 4.70 -13.73
C ILE A 140 11.34 4.36 -12.29
N GLU A 141 12.37 3.52 -12.16
CA GLU A 141 12.97 3.15 -10.88
C GLU A 141 14.48 3.09 -11.03
N LEU A 142 15.20 3.68 -10.08
CA LEU A 142 16.66 3.74 -10.09
C LEU A 142 17.29 2.47 -9.51
N ASP A 143 16.66 1.89 -8.48
CA ASP A 143 17.15 0.70 -7.80
C ASP A 143 16.75 -0.55 -8.59
N PRO A 144 17.74 -1.35 -9.08
CA PRO A 144 17.47 -2.54 -9.89
C PRO A 144 16.69 -3.62 -9.12
N ASP A 145 16.89 -3.77 -7.80
CA ASP A 145 16.17 -4.74 -6.98
C ASP A 145 14.68 -4.35 -6.89
N TYR A 146 14.38 -3.07 -6.71
CA TYR A 146 13.01 -2.58 -6.70
C TYR A 146 12.36 -2.63 -8.08
N LEU A 147 13.12 -2.41 -9.15
CA LEU A 147 12.64 -2.57 -10.52
C LEU A 147 12.17 -4.01 -10.80
N GLU A 148 12.94 -5.01 -10.37
CA GLU A 148 12.55 -6.43 -10.51
C GLU A 148 11.29 -6.76 -9.72
N ILE A 149 11.19 -6.26 -8.49
CA ILE A 149 9.97 -6.38 -7.66
C ILE A 149 8.78 -5.73 -8.37
N ALA A 150 8.95 -4.51 -8.91
CA ALA A 150 7.89 -3.79 -9.59
C ALA A 150 7.38 -4.55 -10.82
N LYS A 151 8.28 -5.06 -11.67
CA LYS A 151 7.93 -5.86 -12.85
C LYS A 151 7.11 -7.09 -12.46
N ALA A 152 7.60 -7.90 -11.53
CA ALA A 152 6.91 -9.12 -11.12
C ALA A 152 5.50 -8.82 -10.58
N ARG A 153 5.35 -7.78 -9.76
CA ARG A 153 4.05 -7.38 -9.21
C ARG A 153 3.08 -6.85 -10.26
N ILE A 154 3.56 -6.11 -11.26
CA ILE A 154 2.72 -5.56 -12.34
C ILE A 154 2.32 -6.67 -13.30
N ASP A 155 3.24 -7.60 -13.61
CA ASP A 155 2.98 -8.71 -14.53
C ASP A 155 1.98 -9.70 -13.96
N ALA A 156 1.99 -9.94 -12.65
CA ALA A 156 1.01 -10.80 -11.98
C ALA A 156 -0.45 -10.37 -12.21
N ILE A 157 -0.73 -9.07 -12.36
CA ILE A 157 -2.08 -8.58 -12.66
C ILE A 157 -2.55 -8.97 -14.07
N ILE A 158 -1.64 -9.06 -15.04
CA ILE A 158 -1.99 -9.48 -16.42
C ILE A 158 -2.45 -10.94 -16.40
N GLU A 159 -1.83 -11.79 -15.59
CA GLU A 159 -2.21 -13.19 -15.46
C GLU A 159 -3.61 -13.35 -14.84
N GLU A 160 -3.92 -12.56 -13.80
CA GLU A 160 -5.25 -12.59 -13.17
C GLU A 160 -6.36 -12.15 -14.14
N SER A 161 -6.16 -11.07 -14.90
CA SER A 161 -7.16 -10.58 -15.86
C SER A 161 -7.40 -11.58 -17.00
N THR A 162 -6.37 -12.29 -17.43
CA THR A 162 -6.46 -13.31 -18.48
C THR A 162 -7.26 -14.53 -17.99
N LEU A 163 -7.16 -14.88 -16.72
CA LEU A 163 -7.91 -15.99 -16.12
C LEU A 163 -9.40 -15.64 -15.96
N GLU A 164 -9.74 -14.41 -15.57
CA GLU A 164 -11.14 -13.98 -15.47
C GLU A 164 -11.83 -13.97 -16.84
N GLU A 165 -11.15 -13.53 -17.90
CA GLU A 165 -11.67 -13.59 -19.27
C GLU A 165 -11.85 -15.03 -19.78
N PHE A 166 -11.07 -15.97 -19.30
CA PHE A 166 -11.15 -17.38 -19.72
C PHE A 166 -12.31 -18.13 -19.04
N PHE A 167 -12.79 -17.65 -17.88
CA PHE A 167 -13.90 -18.24 -17.12
C PHE A 167 -15.24 -17.47 -17.28
N ALA A 168 -15.27 -16.38 -18.02
CA ALA A 168 -16.47 -15.60 -18.31
C ALA A 168 -17.16 -16.09 -19.62
#